data_bcc2e7ff30a5816bdeece5fb04b98809
#
_entry.id   bcc2e7ff30a5816bdeece5fb04b98809
#
_cell.length_a   1.000
_cell.length_b   1.000
_cell.length_c   1.000
_cell.angle_alpha   90.00
_cell.angle_beta   90.00
_cell.angle_gamma   90.00
#
_symmetry.space_group_name_H-M   'P 1'
#
loop_
_entity.id
_entity.type
_entity.pdbx_description
1 polymer ?
#
loop_
_entity_poly.entity_id
_entity_poly.type
_entity_poly.pdbx_seq_one_letter_code
_entity_poly.pdbx_strand_id
1 'polypeptide(L)'
;MRTLELAIISPHQKFCERAKDLSTSFQFEFHVFRSDEDFFTESENFNGITSVVLDCSYLEKPNEVAGLVQVARQGAPESYILTVISSKLAPEDARIAKTSGASLVMMESEYYSSCKAEFALSQVIRSAFIPVKTLDLIEDSELSFALYHLLPMNRRFLKVLKPDSKLSKAFLEKYSPAGDLFIPRKDLGAWLEYTNSFRAEDEAGLLRQCRSKFLQLNQSFLDLTLLISDQSSGASFAAGKEVYELCRKFAYELHGSLINTPDPWKVVASSAVGDFGSVERSPAISAYAGILSSQNQIGLAEEVMIGALLADIGYLEFSPSTARKVRNNQMSQLNAEEQMEYHKHPIFSLNNCLSRRLPLTEAIKDMILMSHERSDQKGFPHRPRSDKLTEESMLVRLCWELDNRTQVRMGEKRPDIDEVKKSLGSALSADSGNFSVGFACKIAKILNTSDRGTVSA
;
A
#
# COMPACT_ATOMS: atom_id res chain seq x y z
N MET A 1 -3.95 -0.57 26.64
CA MET A 1 -4.15 0.44 25.59
C MET A 1 -2.78 0.68 24.99
N ARG A 2 -2.50 0.25 23.75
CA ARG A 2 -1.17 0.48 23.15
C ARG A 2 -1.15 1.86 22.49
N THR A 3 -0.30 2.75 22.98
CA THR A 3 0.09 4.00 22.31
C THR A 3 1.09 3.64 21.21
N LEU A 4 1.07 4.35 20.10
CA LEU A 4 2.08 4.19 19.06
C LEU A 4 3.28 5.05 19.47
N GLU A 5 4.34 4.41 19.90
CA GLU A 5 5.56 5.05 20.39
C GLU A 5 6.69 4.87 19.38
N LEU A 6 7.39 5.97 19.10
CA LEU A 6 8.57 6.02 18.25
C LEU A 6 9.80 6.41 19.05
N ALA A 7 10.78 5.53 19.13
CA ALA A 7 12.09 5.87 19.65
C ALA A 7 13.00 6.36 18.51
N ILE A 8 13.72 7.45 18.75
CA ILE A 8 14.71 8.02 17.84
C ILE A 8 16.05 7.93 18.54
N ILE A 9 16.98 7.15 17.99
CA ILE A 9 18.32 6.98 18.55
C ILE A 9 19.32 7.63 17.59
N SER A 10 19.84 8.80 17.96
CA SER A 10 20.81 9.55 17.15
C SER A 10 21.55 10.62 17.97
N PRO A 11 22.86 10.74 17.79
CA PRO A 11 23.63 11.88 18.33
C PRO A 11 23.38 13.17 17.53
N HIS A 12 22.83 13.08 16.30
CA HIS A 12 22.72 14.19 15.37
C HIS A 12 21.37 14.90 15.45
N GLN A 13 21.42 16.22 15.71
CA GLN A 13 20.22 17.05 15.83
C GLN A 13 19.36 17.04 14.57
N LYS A 14 19.97 17.19 13.37
CA LYS A 14 19.26 17.20 12.07
C LYS A 14 18.49 15.90 11.83
N PHE A 15 19.10 14.77 12.19
CA PHE A 15 18.44 13.45 12.07
C PHE A 15 17.20 13.38 12.97
N CYS A 16 17.36 13.80 14.24
CA CYS A 16 16.25 13.83 15.19
C CYS A 16 15.11 14.74 14.73
N GLU A 17 15.41 15.90 14.15
CA GLU A 17 14.40 16.82 13.62
C GLU A 17 13.61 16.16 12.46
N ARG A 18 14.30 15.53 11.51
CA ARG A 18 13.64 14.79 10.42
C ARG A 18 12.76 13.66 10.96
N ALA A 19 13.25 12.87 11.92
CA ALA A 19 12.49 11.78 12.52
C ALA A 19 11.26 12.30 13.30
N LYS A 20 11.37 13.45 13.96
CA LYS A 20 10.24 14.13 14.62
C LYS A 20 9.18 14.58 13.63
N ASP A 21 9.58 15.16 12.50
CA ASP A 21 8.64 15.56 11.43
C ASP A 21 7.86 14.35 10.91
N LEU A 22 8.54 13.22 10.70
CA LEU A 22 7.93 11.95 10.33
C LEU A 22 6.94 11.48 11.41
N SER A 23 7.34 11.49 12.68
CA SER A 23 6.49 11.06 13.79
C SER A 23 5.26 11.93 13.95
N THR A 24 5.39 13.23 13.78
CA THR A 24 4.26 14.19 13.84
C THR A 24 3.25 13.93 12.74
N SER A 25 3.72 13.64 11.53
CA SER A 25 2.85 13.31 10.39
C SER A 25 1.98 12.08 10.65
N PHE A 26 2.46 11.12 11.46
CA PHE A 26 1.75 9.89 11.80
C PHE A 26 1.22 9.86 13.25
N GLN A 27 1.35 10.97 13.98
CA GLN A 27 0.89 11.12 15.39
C GLN A 27 1.44 10.04 16.33
N PHE A 28 2.71 9.67 16.16
CA PHE A 28 3.43 8.88 17.16
C PHE A 28 3.78 9.75 18.36
N GLU A 29 3.72 9.18 19.55
CA GLU A 29 4.43 9.71 20.70
C GLU A 29 5.90 9.38 20.53
N PHE A 30 6.79 10.38 20.53
CA PHE A 30 8.20 10.17 20.22
C PHE A 30 9.11 10.46 21.40
N HIS A 31 10.17 9.67 21.49
CA HIS A 31 11.22 9.76 22.49
C HIS A 31 12.57 9.86 21.77
N VAL A 32 13.44 10.75 22.23
CA VAL A 32 14.75 10.98 21.60
C VAL A 32 15.85 10.59 22.57
N PHE A 33 16.69 9.66 22.14
CA PHE A 33 17.87 9.18 22.86
C PHE A 33 19.12 9.61 22.10
N ARG A 34 20.13 10.09 22.82
CA ARG A 34 21.38 10.57 22.24
C ARG A 34 22.40 9.46 22.04
N SER A 35 22.24 8.36 22.77
CA SER A 35 23.07 7.17 22.70
C SER A 35 22.23 5.90 22.82
N ASP A 36 22.82 4.78 22.50
CA ASP A 36 22.26 3.44 22.72
C ASP A 36 22.21 3.07 24.21
N GLU A 37 23.16 3.59 25.02
CA GLU A 37 23.16 3.39 26.47
C GLU A 37 21.95 4.08 27.11
N ASP A 38 21.67 5.35 26.73
CA ASP A 38 20.47 6.07 27.18
C ASP A 38 19.19 5.30 26.80
N PHE A 39 19.12 4.84 25.54
CA PHE A 39 17.97 4.07 25.06
C PHE A 39 17.79 2.78 25.86
N PHE A 40 18.84 2.00 26.04
CA PHE A 40 18.75 0.72 26.75
C PHE A 40 18.34 0.90 28.22
N THR A 41 18.86 1.92 28.87
CA THR A 41 18.57 2.22 30.28
C THR A 41 17.11 2.68 30.47
N GLU A 42 16.58 3.46 29.54
CA GLU A 42 15.26 4.05 29.66
C GLU A 42 14.15 3.21 28.97
N SER A 43 14.51 2.27 28.08
CA SER A 43 13.54 1.50 27.29
C SER A 43 12.54 0.68 28.13
N GLU A 44 12.92 0.26 29.31
CA GLU A 44 12.05 -0.44 30.27
C GLU A 44 10.92 0.43 30.84
N ASN A 45 11.05 1.77 30.77
CA ASN A 45 10.06 2.72 31.30
C ASN A 45 8.88 2.95 30.32
N PHE A 46 8.97 2.45 29.09
CA PHE A 46 7.92 2.63 28.07
C PHE A 46 6.99 1.41 28.01
N ASN A 47 5.71 1.68 27.73
CA ASN A 47 4.67 0.64 27.64
C ASN A 47 4.76 -0.25 26.37
N GLY A 48 5.86 -0.17 25.67
CA GLY A 48 6.18 -0.92 24.46
C GLY A 48 6.39 -0.01 23.26
N ILE A 49 7.66 0.29 22.98
CA ILE A 49 8.08 1.02 21.77
C ILE A 49 7.59 0.24 20.55
N THR A 50 6.83 0.90 19.68
CA THR A 50 6.27 0.29 18.47
C THR A 50 7.27 0.34 17.33
N SER A 51 8.08 1.39 17.26
CA SER A 51 9.07 1.62 16.21
C SER A 51 10.31 2.28 16.74
N VAL A 52 11.45 1.97 16.12
CA VAL A 52 12.74 2.62 16.37
C VAL A 52 13.25 3.18 15.05
N VAL A 53 13.67 4.44 15.03
CA VAL A 53 14.44 5.03 13.92
C VAL A 53 15.87 5.20 14.42
N LEU A 54 16.78 4.41 13.86
CA LEU A 54 18.14 4.25 14.30
C LEU A 54 19.11 4.92 13.33
N ASP A 55 19.86 5.89 13.80
CA ASP A 55 20.89 6.58 13.04
C ASP A 55 22.23 5.82 13.14
N CYS A 56 22.61 5.18 12.05
CA CYS A 56 23.93 4.59 11.85
C CYS A 56 24.71 5.31 10.74
N SER A 57 24.26 6.49 10.31
CA SER A 57 24.86 7.20 9.17
C SER A 57 26.29 7.71 9.45
N TYR A 58 26.66 7.85 10.69
CA TYR A 58 28.00 8.27 11.12
C TYR A 58 28.98 7.11 11.33
N LEU A 59 28.48 5.86 11.30
CA LEU A 59 29.31 4.68 11.47
C LEU A 59 29.91 4.27 10.14
N GLU A 60 31.20 3.96 10.13
CA GLU A 60 31.94 3.58 8.93
C GLU A 60 32.26 2.07 8.89
N LYS A 61 32.04 1.35 10.00
CA LYS A 61 32.31 -0.08 10.09
C LYS A 61 31.03 -0.90 10.27
N PRO A 62 30.84 -1.95 9.44
CA PRO A 62 29.63 -2.79 9.51
C PRO A 62 29.38 -3.41 10.88
N ASN A 63 30.43 -3.79 11.62
CA ASN A 63 30.31 -4.38 12.95
C ASN A 63 29.76 -3.38 14.01
N GLU A 64 30.07 -2.10 13.87
CA GLU A 64 29.55 -1.04 14.75
C GLU A 64 28.04 -0.86 14.48
N VAL A 65 27.63 -0.88 13.20
CA VAL A 65 26.21 -0.88 12.82
C VAL A 65 25.49 -2.10 13.39
N ALA A 66 26.08 -3.28 13.27
CA ALA A 66 25.52 -4.51 13.81
C ALA A 66 25.31 -4.43 15.34
N GLY A 67 26.30 -3.93 16.07
CA GLY A 67 26.23 -3.74 17.53
C GLY A 67 25.07 -2.82 17.94
N LEU A 68 24.96 -1.67 17.28
CA LEU A 68 23.92 -0.69 17.60
C LEU A 68 22.51 -1.23 17.28
N VAL A 69 22.36 -1.95 16.17
CA VAL A 69 21.08 -2.62 15.81
C VAL A 69 20.71 -3.71 16.83
N GLN A 70 21.68 -4.49 17.31
CA GLN A 70 21.45 -5.51 18.34
C GLN A 70 20.99 -4.89 19.66
N VAL A 71 21.61 -3.81 20.09
CA VAL A 71 21.18 -3.08 21.30
C VAL A 71 19.75 -2.56 21.13
N ALA A 72 19.42 -1.95 19.98
CA ALA A 72 18.07 -1.48 19.71
C ALA A 72 17.06 -2.65 19.70
N ARG A 73 17.43 -3.81 19.17
CA ARG A 73 16.57 -5.00 19.15
C ARG A 73 16.39 -5.61 20.55
N GLN A 74 17.42 -5.57 21.39
CA GLN A 74 17.33 -6.04 22.79
C GLN A 74 16.42 -5.14 23.63
N GLY A 75 16.56 -3.82 23.51
CA GLY A 75 15.73 -2.85 24.23
C GLY A 75 14.27 -2.79 23.71
N ALA A 76 14.02 -3.17 22.46
CA ALA A 76 12.70 -3.17 21.84
C ALA A 76 12.48 -4.41 20.95
N PRO A 77 12.27 -5.62 21.54
CA PRO A 77 12.31 -6.89 20.82
C PRO A 77 11.24 -7.04 19.70
N GLU A 78 10.05 -6.49 19.91
CA GLU A 78 8.92 -6.59 18.96
C GLU A 78 8.77 -5.37 18.06
N SER A 79 9.64 -4.36 18.18
CA SER A 79 9.53 -3.10 17.46
C SER A 79 9.95 -3.22 15.99
N TYR A 80 9.38 -2.35 15.16
CA TYR A 80 9.87 -2.14 13.80
C TYR A 80 11.11 -1.23 13.86
N ILE A 81 12.25 -1.73 13.42
CA ILE A 81 13.52 -0.98 13.45
C ILE A 81 13.87 -0.52 12.04
N LEU A 82 13.71 0.78 11.78
CA LEU A 82 14.23 1.45 10.60
C LEU A 82 15.66 1.91 10.87
N THR A 83 16.63 1.31 10.22
CA THR A 83 18.05 1.63 10.35
C THR A 83 18.53 2.46 9.18
N VAL A 84 19.09 3.63 9.44
CA VAL A 84 19.66 4.51 8.42
C VAL A 84 21.17 4.39 8.47
N ILE A 85 21.77 3.96 7.35
CA ILE A 85 23.21 3.72 7.25
C ILE A 85 23.90 4.75 6.34
N SER A 86 25.21 4.92 6.52
CA SER A 86 26.03 5.80 5.69
C SER A 86 26.01 5.39 4.22
N SER A 87 25.90 6.37 3.33
CA SER A 87 26.05 6.17 1.87
C SER A 87 27.47 5.75 1.46
N LYS A 88 28.42 5.77 2.38
CA LYS A 88 29.80 5.26 2.17
C LYS A 88 29.92 3.75 2.34
N LEU A 89 28.97 3.12 3.05
CA LEU A 89 28.95 1.68 3.25
C LEU A 89 28.53 0.96 1.96
N ALA A 90 29.10 -0.20 1.72
CA ALA A 90 28.71 -1.02 0.58
C ALA A 90 27.30 -1.63 0.78
N PRO A 91 26.55 -1.94 -0.28
CA PRO A 91 25.25 -2.60 -0.15
C PRO A 91 25.28 -3.91 0.64
N GLU A 92 26.43 -4.60 0.63
CA GLU A 92 26.67 -5.83 1.40
C GLU A 92 26.62 -5.57 2.91
N ASP A 93 27.04 -4.38 3.35
CA ASP A 93 27.02 -3.98 4.76
C ASP A 93 25.60 -3.76 5.28
N ALA A 94 24.67 -3.33 4.41
CA ALA A 94 23.26 -3.23 4.73
C ALA A 94 22.67 -4.59 5.17
N ARG A 95 23.17 -5.70 4.61
CA ARG A 95 22.76 -7.05 4.99
C ARG A 95 23.13 -7.40 6.43
N ILE A 96 24.29 -6.89 6.92
CA ILE A 96 24.71 -7.11 8.29
C ILE A 96 23.73 -6.46 9.26
N ALA A 97 23.29 -5.22 9.00
CA ALA A 97 22.25 -4.57 9.82
C ALA A 97 20.94 -5.41 9.84
N LYS A 98 20.53 -5.95 8.69
CA LYS A 98 19.34 -6.80 8.60
C LYS A 98 19.46 -8.08 9.42
N THR A 99 20.56 -8.80 9.30
CA THR A 99 20.80 -10.03 10.07
C THR A 99 20.97 -9.78 11.57
N SER A 100 21.35 -8.56 11.96
CA SER A 100 21.44 -8.13 13.35
C SER A 100 20.10 -7.71 13.97
N GLY A 101 19.02 -7.64 13.17
CA GLY A 101 17.68 -7.39 13.66
C GLY A 101 16.97 -6.16 13.14
N ALA A 102 17.56 -5.40 12.17
CA ALA A 102 16.84 -4.31 11.52
C ALA A 102 15.62 -4.83 10.74
N SER A 103 14.50 -4.12 10.81
CA SER A 103 13.30 -4.45 10.04
C SER A 103 13.39 -3.91 8.61
N LEU A 104 14.01 -2.73 8.44
CA LEU A 104 14.29 -2.11 7.15
C LEU A 104 15.60 -1.33 7.24
N VAL A 105 16.41 -1.38 6.19
CA VAL A 105 17.67 -0.64 6.09
C VAL A 105 17.59 0.35 4.94
N MET A 106 17.95 1.60 5.21
CA MET A 106 17.88 2.70 4.24
C MET A 106 19.21 3.44 4.19
N MET A 107 19.59 3.94 3.02
CA MET A 107 20.73 4.85 2.93
C MET A 107 20.39 6.24 3.46
N GLU A 108 21.36 6.93 4.06
CA GLU A 108 21.18 8.30 4.53
C GLU A 108 20.66 9.24 3.42
N SER A 109 21.19 9.10 2.21
CA SER A 109 20.73 9.90 1.07
C SER A 109 19.23 9.73 0.81
N GLU A 110 18.71 8.49 0.84
CA GLU A 110 17.29 8.21 0.63
C GLU A 110 16.43 8.70 1.81
N TYR A 111 16.94 8.58 3.04
CA TYR A 111 16.25 9.05 4.24
C TYR A 111 15.87 10.54 4.16
N TYR A 112 16.75 11.36 3.57
CA TYR A 112 16.52 12.79 3.42
C TYR A 112 15.85 13.17 2.10
N SER A 113 16.13 12.47 1.00
CA SER A 113 15.73 12.88 -0.36
C SER A 113 14.46 12.24 -0.87
N SER A 114 14.01 11.12 -0.28
CA SER A 114 12.83 10.39 -0.74
C SER A 114 11.74 10.27 0.33
N CYS A 115 10.53 9.88 -0.09
CA CYS A 115 9.45 9.60 0.86
C CYS A 115 9.41 8.14 1.34
N LYS A 116 10.44 7.34 1.07
CA LYS A 116 10.53 5.94 1.53
C LYS A 116 10.42 5.79 3.05
N ALA A 117 11.02 6.74 3.80
CA ALA A 117 10.94 6.73 5.26
C ALA A 117 9.51 7.00 5.75
N GLU A 118 8.80 7.98 5.16
CA GLU A 118 7.39 8.23 5.44
C GLU A 118 6.55 6.99 5.16
N PHE A 119 6.76 6.39 3.99
CA PHE A 119 6.06 5.18 3.61
C PHE A 119 6.31 4.06 4.61
N ALA A 120 7.57 3.74 4.92
CA ALA A 120 7.94 2.70 5.87
C ALA A 120 7.28 2.91 7.24
N LEU A 121 7.32 4.12 7.78
CA LEU A 121 6.71 4.44 9.07
C LEU A 121 5.18 4.40 9.02
N SER A 122 4.55 4.82 7.91
CA SER A 122 3.11 4.68 7.74
C SER A 122 2.67 3.21 7.79
N GLN A 123 3.52 2.31 7.30
CA GLN A 123 3.25 0.88 7.27
C GLN A 123 3.47 0.18 8.62
N VAL A 124 4.19 0.79 9.56
CA VAL A 124 4.34 0.21 10.91
C VAL A 124 3.00 -0.02 11.58
N ILE A 125 2.07 0.92 11.45
CA ILE A 125 0.70 0.76 11.98
C ILE A 125 0.02 -0.44 11.31
N ARG A 126 0.12 -0.55 9.98
CA ARG A 126 -0.49 -1.64 9.20
C ARG A 126 0.29 -2.96 9.32
N SER A 127 1.59 -2.89 9.60
CA SER A 127 2.38 -4.09 9.90
C SER A 127 2.05 -4.68 11.27
N ALA A 128 1.58 -3.86 12.20
CA ALA A 128 1.15 -4.30 13.52
C ALA A 128 -0.32 -4.72 13.56
N PHE A 129 -1.20 -3.99 12.85
CA PHE A 129 -2.64 -4.19 12.87
C PHE A 129 -3.23 -4.15 11.45
N ILE A 130 -4.05 -5.13 11.13
CA ILE A 130 -4.71 -5.29 9.83
C ILE A 130 -6.19 -4.94 9.99
N PRO A 131 -6.77 -4.05 9.14
CA PRO A 131 -8.18 -3.78 9.16
C PRO A 131 -8.98 -4.96 8.61
N VAL A 132 -10.03 -5.34 9.30
CA VAL A 132 -11.00 -6.37 8.92
C VAL A 132 -12.41 -5.81 8.97
N LYS A 133 -13.25 -6.19 8.02
CA LYS A 133 -14.61 -5.65 7.94
C LYS A 133 -15.51 -6.28 9.00
N THR A 134 -16.28 -5.46 9.71
CA THR A 134 -17.30 -5.94 10.67
C THR A 134 -18.34 -6.83 10.00
N LEU A 135 -18.61 -6.60 8.70
CA LEU A 135 -19.54 -7.40 7.89
C LEU A 135 -19.06 -8.85 7.68
N ASP A 136 -17.78 -9.14 7.89
CA ASP A 136 -17.23 -10.49 7.76
C ASP A 136 -17.30 -11.29 9.07
N LEU A 137 -17.69 -10.65 10.16
CA LEU A 137 -17.90 -11.28 11.46
C LEU A 137 -19.28 -11.93 11.50
N ILE A 138 -19.35 -13.16 12.01
CA ILE A 138 -20.56 -13.98 12.04
C ILE A 138 -21.05 -14.12 13.49
N GLU A 139 -22.32 -13.84 13.70
CA GLU A 139 -22.97 -14.00 14.99
C GLU A 139 -22.80 -15.44 15.49
N ASP A 140 -22.64 -15.59 16.79
CA ASP A 140 -22.43 -16.86 17.48
C ASP A 140 -21.17 -17.65 17.16
N SER A 141 -20.28 -17.09 16.28
CA SER A 141 -18.94 -17.68 16.04
C SER A 141 -17.95 -17.35 17.16
N GLU A 142 -16.97 -18.20 17.33
CA GLU A 142 -15.86 -18.02 18.28
C GLU A 142 -14.59 -17.59 17.51
N LEU A 143 -13.88 -16.62 18.05
CA LEU A 143 -12.65 -16.08 17.45
C LEU A 143 -11.44 -16.52 18.28
N SER A 144 -10.47 -17.16 17.66
CA SER A 144 -9.18 -17.53 18.28
C SER A 144 -8.21 -16.35 18.46
N PHE A 145 -8.60 -15.15 18.00
CA PHE A 145 -7.79 -13.93 18.03
C PHE A 145 -8.56 -12.76 18.66
N ALA A 146 -7.82 -11.70 19.05
CA ALA A 146 -8.41 -10.50 19.61
C ALA A 146 -8.85 -9.51 18.51
N LEU A 147 -9.96 -8.79 18.76
CA LEU A 147 -10.37 -7.66 17.95
C LEU A 147 -10.05 -6.33 18.64
N TYR A 148 -9.66 -5.36 17.84
CA TYR A 148 -9.33 -4.02 18.28
C TYR A 148 -10.15 -2.98 17.51
N HIS A 149 -10.47 -1.90 18.17
CA HIS A 149 -11.08 -0.70 17.58
C HIS A 149 -10.08 0.43 17.62
N LEU A 150 -9.86 1.09 16.49
CA LEU A 150 -9.00 2.26 16.39
C LEU A 150 -9.81 3.49 16.86
N LEU A 151 -9.31 4.19 17.85
CA LEU A 151 -9.82 5.49 18.28
C LEU A 151 -9.15 6.58 17.42
N PRO A 152 -9.86 7.22 16.47
CA PRO A 152 -9.24 8.09 15.47
C PRO A 152 -8.52 9.30 16.09
N MET A 153 -9.11 9.89 17.13
CA MET A 153 -8.59 11.09 17.78
C MET A 153 -7.20 10.89 18.42
N ASN A 154 -6.96 9.70 18.95
CA ASN A 154 -5.73 9.40 19.71
C ASN A 154 -4.89 8.33 19.03
N ARG A 155 -5.31 7.82 17.86
CA ARG A 155 -4.72 6.69 17.13
C ARG A 155 -4.37 5.48 18.02
N ARG A 156 -5.21 5.23 19.02
CA ARG A 156 -5.04 4.13 19.98
C ARG A 156 -5.90 2.94 19.61
N PHE A 157 -5.30 1.76 19.68
CA PHE A 157 -6.02 0.50 19.49
C PHE A 157 -6.59 0.02 20.83
N LEU A 158 -7.90 0.05 20.96
CA LEU A 158 -8.62 -0.46 22.11
C LEU A 158 -9.02 -1.92 21.83
N LYS A 159 -8.55 -2.85 22.67
CA LYS A 159 -9.02 -4.24 22.59
C LYS A 159 -10.50 -4.29 22.96
N VAL A 160 -11.34 -4.69 22.02
CA VAL A 160 -12.80 -4.74 22.18
C VAL A 160 -13.32 -6.18 22.33
N LEU A 161 -12.55 -7.16 21.88
CA LEU A 161 -12.85 -8.58 22.07
C LEU A 161 -11.55 -9.33 22.41
N LYS A 162 -11.60 -10.24 23.37
CA LYS A 162 -10.48 -11.11 23.73
C LYS A 162 -10.45 -12.36 22.80
N PRO A 163 -9.30 -13.04 22.64
CA PRO A 163 -9.28 -14.37 22.03
C PRO A 163 -10.24 -15.32 22.74
N ASP A 164 -10.67 -16.35 22.03
CA ASP A 164 -11.56 -17.40 22.50
C ASP A 164 -12.90 -16.88 23.06
N SER A 165 -13.36 -15.79 22.44
CA SER A 165 -14.63 -15.15 22.79
C SER A 165 -15.66 -15.34 21.68
N LYS A 166 -16.90 -15.60 22.09
CA LYS A 166 -18.05 -15.72 21.19
C LYS A 166 -18.58 -14.36 20.77
N LEU A 167 -18.86 -14.19 19.49
CA LEU A 167 -19.46 -12.96 18.94
C LEU A 167 -20.95 -12.91 19.26
N SER A 168 -21.35 -11.92 20.04
CA SER A 168 -22.76 -11.68 20.33
C SER A 168 -23.38 -10.71 19.32
N LYS A 169 -24.69 -10.81 19.11
CA LYS A 169 -25.46 -9.87 18.32
C LYS A 169 -25.25 -8.42 18.79
N ALA A 170 -25.28 -8.18 20.09
CA ALA A 170 -25.06 -6.86 20.68
C ALA A 170 -23.66 -6.29 20.37
N PHE A 171 -22.63 -7.15 20.30
CA PHE A 171 -21.30 -6.73 19.88
C PHE A 171 -21.29 -6.29 18.40
N LEU A 172 -21.89 -7.09 17.52
CA LEU A 172 -21.95 -6.78 16.08
C LEU A 172 -22.75 -5.48 15.83
N GLU A 173 -23.90 -5.31 16.45
CA GLU A 173 -24.69 -4.09 16.35
C GLU A 173 -23.93 -2.86 16.83
N LYS A 174 -23.17 -2.96 17.92
CA LYS A 174 -22.36 -1.87 18.47
C LYS A 174 -21.24 -1.43 17.53
N TYR A 175 -20.55 -2.37 16.87
CA TYR A 175 -19.36 -2.06 16.07
C TYR A 175 -19.63 -2.02 14.57
N SER A 176 -20.79 -2.44 14.08
CA SER A 176 -21.17 -2.32 12.66
C SER A 176 -21.02 -0.89 12.10
N PRO A 177 -21.39 0.19 12.83
CA PRO A 177 -21.20 1.55 12.34
C PRO A 177 -19.74 1.96 12.16
N ALA A 178 -18.79 1.28 12.81
CA ALA A 178 -17.37 1.55 12.67
C ALA A 178 -16.82 1.08 11.31
N GLY A 179 -17.49 0.12 10.66
CA GLY A 179 -17.08 -0.45 9.37
C GLY A 179 -15.88 -1.36 9.47
N ASP A 180 -14.82 -0.93 10.15
CA ASP A 180 -13.56 -1.67 10.31
C ASP A 180 -13.25 -1.91 11.79
N LEU A 181 -12.84 -3.14 12.09
CA LEU A 181 -12.10 -3.51 13.28
C LEU A 181 -10.69 -3.93 12.87
N PHE A 182 -9.83 -4.19 13.84
CA PHE A 182 -8.44 -4.50 13.58
C PHE A 182 -8.03 -5.77 14.29
N ILE A 183 -7.19 -6.57 13.64
CA ILE A 183 -6.52 -7.73 14.21
C ILE A 183 -5.00 -7.50 14.22
N PRO A 184 -4.24 -8.08 15.16
CA PRO A 184 -2.78 -8.13 15.06
C PRO A 184 -2.35 -8.85 13.77
N ARG A 185 -1.32 -8.36 13.09
CA ARG A 185 -0.83 -8.99 11.85
C ARG A 185 -0.47 -10.47 12.03
N LYS A 186 0.07 -10.84 13.20
CA LYS A 186 0.38 -12.24 13.54
C LYS A 186 -0.83 -13.16 13.48
N ASP A 187 -2.03 -12.61 13.65
CA ASP A 187 -3.29 -13.34 13.65
C ASP A 187 -3.96 -13.37 12.26
N LEU A 188 -3.28 -12.88 11.21
CA LEU A 188 -3.81 -12.90 9.83
C LEU A 188 -4.15 -14.33 9.37
N GLY A 189 -3.30 -15.31 9.67
CA GLY A 189 -3.57 -16.73 9.36
C GLY A 189 -4.88 -17.20 9.98
N ALA A 190 -5.06 -16.95 11.28
CA ALA A 190 -6.28 -17.29 12.00
C ALA A 190 -7.53 -16.57 11.45
N TRP A 191 -7.39 -15.31 11.02
CA TRP A 191 -8.45 -14.59 10.33
C TRP A 191 -8.84 -15.23 8.99
N LEU A 192 -7.85 -15.63 8.19
CA LEU A 192 -8.09 -16.29 6.91
C LEU A 192 -8.75 -17.66 7.10
N GLU A 193 -8.33 -18.44 8.11
CA GLU A 193 -8.98 -19.69 8.49
C GLU A 193 -10.42 -19.45 8.92
N TYR A 194 -10.65 -18.46 9.77
CA TYR A 194 -11.99 -18.07 10.21
C TYR A 194 -12.89 -17.72 9.02
N THR A 195 -12.46 -16.82 8.12
CA THR A 195 -13.26 -16.43 6.96
C THR A 195 -13.48 -17.58 5.99
N ASN A 196 -12.56 -18.53 5.89
CA ASN A 196 -12.67 -19.71 5.05
C ASN A 196 -13.59 -20.80 5.66
N SER A 197 -13.69 -20.90 6.98
CA SER A 197 -14.56 -21.89 7.62
C SER A 197 -16.05 -21.62 7.41
N PHE A 198 -16.41 -20.37 7.10
CA PHE A 198 -17.79 -19.94 6.80
C PHE A 198 -17.98 -19.71 5.30
N ARG A 199 -17.44 -20.59 4.46
CA ARG A 199 -17.71 -20.57 3.01
C ARG A 199 -19.17 -20.94 2.77
N ALA A 200 -20.00 -19.92 2.56
CA ALA A 200 -21.33 -20.13 2.00
C ALA A 200 -21.28 -19.83 0.49
N GLU A 201 -22.03 -20.57 -0.28
CA GLU A 201 -22.22 -20.33 -1.73
C GLU A 201 -23.21 -19.18 -1.98
N ASP A 202 -23.67 -18.53 -0.92
CA ASP A 202 -24.52 -17.36 -0.97
C ASP A 202 -23.74 -16.07 -1.29
N GLU A 203 -24.45 -15.01 -1.60
CA GLU A 203 -23.88 -13.71 -1.95
C GLU A 203 -22.96 -13.17 -0.85
N ALA A 204 -23.32 -13.32 0.42
CA ALA A 204 -22.53 -12.86 1.55
C ALA A 204 -21.18 -13.62 1.66
N GLY A 205 -21.19 -14.91 1.38
CA GLY A 205 -19.99 -15.73 1.34
C GLY A 205 -19.06 -15.35 0.19
N LEU A 206 -19.61 -15.12 -1.00
CA LEU A 206 -18.83 -14.65 -2.18
C LEU A 206 -18.18 -13.29 -1.89
N LEU A 207 -18.92 -12.35 -1.32
CA LEU A 207 -18.41 -11.03 -0.93
C LEU A 207 -17.29 -11.14 0.13
N ARG A 208 -17.44 -12.02 1.11
CA ARG A 208 -16.41 -12.28 2.14
C ARG A 208 -15.14 -12.86 1.54
N GLN A 209 -15.27 -13.85 0.66
CA GLN A 209 -14.13 -14.44 -0.05
C GLN A 209 -13.38 -13.39 -0.88
N CYS A 210 -14.12 -12.57 -1.61
CA CYS A 210 -13.54 -11.50 -2.43
C CYS A 210 -12.75 -10.51 -1.55
N ARG A 211 -13.32 -10.05 -0.42
CA ARG A 211 -12.62 -9.16 0.52
C ARG A 211 -11.37 -9.83 1.13
N SER A 212 -11.46 -11.12 1.45
CA SER A 212 -10.32 -11.88 1.96
C SER A 212 -9.16 -11.96 0.94
N LYS A 213 -9.47 -12.18 -0.35
CA LYS A 213 -8.46 -12.16 -1.42
C LYS A 213 -7.88 -10.77 -1.66
N PHE A 214 -8.73 -9.75 -1.61
CA PHE A 214 -8.29 -8.37 -1.70
C PHE A 214 -7.32 -8.00 -0.55
N LEU A 215 -7.62 -8.44 0.67
CA LEU A 215 -6.73 -8.26 1.82
C LEU A 215 -5.37 -8.94 1.62
N GLN A 216 -5.36 -10.16 1.08
CA GLN A 216 -4.11 -10.88 0.78
C GLN A 216 -3.27 -10.16 -0.28
N LEU A 217 -3.90 -9.63 -1.34
CA LEU A 217 -3.20 -8.82 -2.34
C LEU A 217 -2.62 -7.55 -1.71
N ASN A 218 -3.39 -6.84 -0.88
CA ASN A 218 -2.91 -5.65 -0.17
C ASN A 218 -1.66 -5.96 0.68
N GLN A 219 -1.68 -7.06 1.44
CA GLN A 219 -0.55 -7.42 2.30
C GLN A 219 0.69 -7.82 1.50
N SER A 220 0.53 -8.63 0.44
CA SER A 220 1.66 -9.03 -0.40
C SER A 220 2.25 -7.84 -1.17
N PHE A 221 1.42 -6.91 -1.63
CA PHE A 221 1.89 -5.69 -2.28
C PHE A 221 2.64 -4.77 -1.31
N LEU A 222 2.16 -4.66 -0.07
CA LEU A 222 2.85 -3.94 0.99
C LEU A 222 4.24 -4.54 1.26
N ASP A 223 4.33 -5.85 1.37
CA ASP A 223 5.60 -6.55 1.58
C ASP A 223 6.55 -6.33 0.37
N LEU A 224 6.02 -6.29 -0.85
CA LEU A 224 6.81 -5.97 -2.05
C LEU A 224 7.35 -4.53 -2.03
N THR A 225 6.52 -3.56 -1.67
CA THR A 225 6.94 -2.14 -1.61
C THR A 225 7.97 -1.88 -0.51
N LEU A 226 7.83 -2.55 0.64
CA LEU A 226 8.83 -2.50 1.71
C LEU A 226 10.14 -3.15 1.28
N LEU A 227 10.07 -4.29 0.57
CA LEU A 227 11.26 -4.97 0.03
C LEU A 227 11.97 -4.10 -1.03
N ILE A 228 11.23 -3.39 -1.88
CA ILE A 228 11.80 -2.44 -2.85
C ILE A 228 12.52 -1.29 -2.12
N SER A 229 11.98 -0.83 -1.01
CA SER A 229 12.57 0.24 -0.19
C SER A 229 13.77 -0.21 0.66
N ASP A 230 13.98 -1.52 0.83
CA ASP A 230 15.01 -2.08 1.71
C ASP A 230 16.33 -2.27 0.97
N GLN A 231 17.35 -1.50 1.32
CA GLN A 231 18.68 -1.58 0.71
C GLN A 231 19.40 -2.92 1.00
N SER A 232 19.08 -3.56 2.13
CA SER A 232 19.64 -4.86 2.48
C SER A 232 19.18 -6.00 1.55
N SER A 233 18.07 -5.80 0.86
CA SER A 233 17.48 -6.80 -0.05
C SER A 233 18.16 -6.83 -1.43
N GLY A 234 19.04 -5.86 -1.75
CA GLY A 234 19.74 -5.77 -3.03
C GLY A 234 20.55 -7.02 -3.40
N ALA A 235 20.95 -7.81 -2.42
CA ALA A 235 21.66 -9.08 -2.62
C ALA A 235 20.73 -10.31 -2.74
N SER A 236 19.44 -10.18 -2.43
CA SER A 236 18.49 -11.30 -2.41
C SER A 236 17.49 -11.25 -3.57
N PHE A 237 17.99 -11.56 -4.75
CA PHE A 237 17.16 -11.76 -5.95
C PHE A 237 15.98 -12.73 -5.70
N ALA A 238 16.21 -13.79 -4.91
CA ALA A 238 15.19 -14.79 -4.60
C ALA A 238 14.00 -14.20 -3.84
N ALA A 239 14.23 -13.32 -2.85
CA ALA A 239 13.16 -12.73 -2.04
C ALA A 239 12.24 -11.81 -2.87
N GLY A 240 12.79 -11.00 -3.77
CA GLY A 240 12.00 -10.14 -4.67
C GLY A 240 11.10 -10.95 -5.57
N LYS A 241 11.63 -12.03 -6.15
CA LYS A 241 10.86 -12.94 -7.01
C LYS A 241 9.74 -13.64 -6.21
N GLU A 242 10.03 -14.13 -5.01
CA GLU A 242 9.05 -14.83 -4.18
C GLU A 242 7.86 -13.93 -3.83
N VAL A 243 8.10 -12.72 -3.33
CA VAL A 243 7.03 -11.77 -2.98
C VAL A 243 6.26 -11.31 -4.22
N TYR A 244 6.94 -11.12 -5.36
CA TYR A 244 6.29 -10.80 -6.63
C TYR A 244 5.35 -11.93 -7.09
N GLU A 245 5.79 -13.19 -7.00
CA GLU A 245 4.94 -14.34 -7.34
C GLU A 245 3.74 -14.48 -6.40
N LEU A 246 3.89 -14.09 -5.13
CA LEU A 246 2.74 -13.99 -4.20
C LEU A 246 1.75 -12.91 -4.65
N CYS A 247 2.23 -11.73 -5.07
CA CYS A 247 1.35 -10.69 -5.63
C CYS A 247 0.60 -11.20 -6.87
N ARG A 248 1.30 -11.89 -7.79
CA ARG A 248 0.67 -12.51 -8.98
C ARG A 248 -0.41 -13.52 -8.59
N LYS A 249 -0.08 -14.43 -7.68
CA LYS A 249 -1.01 -15.44 -7.18
C LYS A 249 -2.28 -14.79 -6.60
N PHE A 250 -2.12 -13.80 -5.73
CA PHE A 250 -3.28 -13.15 -5.11
C PHE A 250 -4.06 -12.25 -6.07
N ALA A 251 -3.40 -11.62 -7.06
CA ALA A 251 -4.09 -10.92 -8.14
C ALA A 251 -4.97 -11.89 -8.96
N TYR A 252 -4.43 -13.05 -9.33
CA TYR A 252 -5.19 -14.09 -10.05
C TYR A 252 -6.38 -14.62 -9.23
N GLU A 253 -6.15 -14.95 -7.95
CA GLU A 253 -7.21 -15.45 -7.07
C GLU A 253 -8.28 -14.38 -6.80
N LEU A 254 -7.88 -13.12 -6.65
CA LEU A 254 -8.81 -11.99 -6.51
C LEU A 254 -9.64 -11.81 -7.78
N HIS A 255 -9.00 -11.84 -8.95
CA HIS A 255 -9.69 -11.76 -10.24
C HIS A 255 -10.79 -12.83 -10.36
N GLY A 256 -10.44 -14.10 -10.08
CA GLY A 256 -11.41 -15.20 -10.08
C GLY A 256 -12.57 -14.98 -9.11
N SER A 257 -12.33 -14.34 -7.97
CA SER A 257 -13.39 -13.98 -7.02
C SER A 257 -14.25 -12.80 -7.52
N LEU A 258 -13.62 -11.77 -8.11
CA LEU A 258 -14.32 -10.57 -8.61
C LEU A 258 -15.30 -10.89 -9.73
N ILE A 259 -14.93 -11.75 -10.70
CA ILE A 259 -15.81 -12.12 -11.82
C ILE A 259 -17.03 -12.94 -11.38
N ASN A 260 -16.95 -13.60 -10.22
CA ASN A 260 -18.05 -14.40 -9.64
C ASN A 260 -18.86 -13.62 -8.58
N THR A 261 -18.49 -12.37 -8.31
CA THR A 261 -19.13 -11.55 -7.28
C THR A 261 -20.24 -10.68 -7.92
N PRO A 262 -21.44 -10.60 -7.32
CA PRO A 262 -22.57 -9.85 -7.89
C PRO A 262 -22.28 -8.35 -8.09
N ASP A 263 -21.52 -7.74 -7.20
CA ASP A 263 -21.15 -6.32 -7.27
C ASP A 263 -19.66 -6.11 -6.93
N PRO A 264 -18.76 -6.48 -7.87
CA PRO A 264 -17.32 -6.40 -7.63
C PRO A 264 -16.84 -4.96 -7.40
N TRP A 265 -17.50 -3.97 -8.00
CA TRP A 265 -17.17 -2.56 -7.89
C TRP A 265 -17.31 -2.04 -6.47
N LYS A 266 -18.44 -2.35 -5.81
CA LYS A 266 -18.66 -1.98 -4.39
C LYS A 266 -17.69 -2.68 -3.45
N VAL A 267 -17.34 -3.93 -3.73
CA VAL A 267 -16.34 -4.65 -2.94
C VAL A 267 -15.00 -3.92 -2.99
N VAL A 268 -14.50 -3.60 -4.18
CA VAL A 268 -13.22 -2.89 -4.34
C VAL A 268 -13.29 -1.52 -3.68
N ALA A 269 -14.31 -0.71 -3.98
CA ALA A 269 -14.46 0.63 -3.42
C ALA A 269 -14.51 0.63 -1.88
N SER A 270 -15.19 -0.35 -1.28
CA SER A 270 -15.30 -0.45 0.19
C SER A 270 -14.06 -1.03 0.87
N SER A 271 -13.24 -1.79 0.14
CA SER A 271 -12.05 -2.47 0.68
C SER A 271 -10.75 -1.73 0.40
N ALA A 272 -10.77 -0.74 -0.50
CA ALA A 272 -9.60 0.06 -0.84
C ALA A 272 -9.06 0.82 0.37
N VAL A 273 -7.74 0.87 0.50
CA VAL A 273 -7.01 1.54 1.58
C VAL A 273 -6.04 2.57 0.99
N GLY A 274 -5.52 3.45 1.83
CA GLY A 274 -4.57 4.49 1.44
C GLY A 274 -5.24 5.80 1.03
N ASP A 275 -4.42 6.84 0.99
CA ASP A 275 -4.81 8.20 0.64
C ASP A 275 -4.53 8.49 -0.85
N PHE A 276 -5.07 9.57 -1.37
CA PHE A 276 -4.77 10.05 -2.73
C PHE A 276 -3.25 10.17 -2.95
N GLY A 277 -2.78 9.78 -4.14
CA GLY A 277 -1.36 9.83 -4.49
C GLY A 277 -0.46 8.95 -3.62
N SER A 278 -1.02 7.88 -3.07
CA SER A 278 -0.32 6.89 -2.26
C SER A 278 -0.19 5.57 -3.01
N VAL A 279 0.97 4.93 -2.95
CA VAL A 279 1.18 3.58 -3.52
C VAL A 279 0.21 2.54 -2.94
N GLU A 280 -0.34 2.79 -1.76
CA GLU A 280 -1.31 1.92 -1.10
C GLU A 280 -2.64 1.79 -1.85
N ARG A 281 -2.89 2.66 -2.82
CA ARG A 281 -4.05 2.61 -3.70
C ARG A 281 -3.91 1.59 -4.84
N SER A 282 -2.68 1.20 -5.17
CA SER A 282 -2.39 0.31 -6.31
C SER A 282 -3.18 -1.00 -6.32
N PRO A 283 -3.43 -1.70 -5.18
CA PRO A 283 -4.30 -2.88 -5.19
C PRO A 283 -5.75 -2.61 -5.61
N ALA A 284 -6.30 -1.43 -5.30
CA ALA A 284 -7.63 -1.05 -5.76
C ALA A 284 -7.64 -0.76 -7.27
N ILE A 285 -6.65 -0.02 -7.76
CA ILE A 285 -6.45 0.25 -9.19
C ILE A 285 -6.29 -1.06 -9.95
N SER A 286 -5.47 -1.98 -9.43
CA SER A 286 -5.28 -3.34 -9.96
C SER A 286 -6.60 -4.13 -10.05
N ALA A 287 -7.42 -4.10 -9.00
CA ALA A 287 -8.70 -4.79 -8.99
C ALA A 287 -9.70 -4.21 -10.01
N TYR A 288 -9.80 -2.89 -10.13
CA TYR A 288 -10.60 -2.23 -11.18
C TYR A 288 -10.11 -2.60 -12.57
N ALA A 289 -8.78 -2.68 -12.76
CA ALA A 289 -8.17 -3.08 -14.02
C ALA A 289 -8.54 -4.53 -14.39
N GLY A 290 -8.53 -5.45 -13.43
CA GLY A 290 -8.99 -6.82 -13.64
C GLY A 290 -10.47 -6.92 -14.06
N ILE A 291 -11.36 -6.17 -13.39
CA ILE A 291 -12.79 -6.13 -13.74
C ILE A 291 -12.96 -5.63 -15.18
N LEU A 292 -12.39 -4.48 -15.52
CA LEU A 292 -12.55 -3.87 -16.85
C LEU A 292 -11.85 -4.65 -17.96
N SER A 293 -10.69 -5.26 -17.69
CA SER A 293 -9.98 -6.13 -18.63
C SER A 293 -10.89 -7.29 -19.07
N SER A 294 -11.49 -7.99 -18.10
CA SER A 294 -12.39 -9.13 -18.39
C SER A 294 -13.67 -8.71 -19.10
N GLN A 295 -14.31 -7.64 -18.65
CA GLN A 295 -15.55 -7.15 -19.27
C GLN A 295 -15.36 -6.66 -20.70
N ASN A 296 -14.15 -6.25 -21.08
CA ASN A 296 -13.84 -5.69 -22.39
C ASN A 296 -12.94 -6.58 -23.26
N GLN A 297 -12.45 -7.70 -22.71
CA GLN A 297 -11.47 -8.57 -23.38
C GLN A 297 -10.20 -7.78 -23.79
N ILE A 298 -9.67 -6.98 -22.88
CA ILE A 298 -8.44 -6.19 -23.07
C ILE A 298 -7.29 -6.89 -22.34
N GLY A 299 -6.37 -7.45 -23.10
CA GLY A 299 -5.19 -8.14 -22.58
C GLY A 299 -5.52 -9.35 -21.71
N LEU A 300 -4.51 -9.88 -21.04
CA LEU A 300 -4.67 -10.90 -20.01
C LEU A 300 -4.93 -10.20 -18.66
N ALA A 301 -6.08 -10.45 -18.05
CA ALA A 301 -6.49 -9.75 -16.82
C ALA A 301 -5.42 -9.80 -15.72
N GLU A 302 -4.72 -10.94 -15.56
CA GLU A 302 -3.61 -11.07 -14.60
C GLU A 302 -2.46 -10.10 -14.90
N GLU A 303 -2.02 -9.98 -16.16
CA GLU A 303 -0.95 -9.06 -16.55
C GLU A 303 -1.39 -7.60 -16.39
N VAL A 304 -2.63 -7.29 -16.76
CA VAL A 304 -3.20 -5.94 -16.60
C VAL A 304 -3.27 -5.56 -15.12
N MET A 305 -3.69 -6.49 -14.26
CA MET A 305 -3.71 -6.28 -12.81
C MET A 305 -2.31 -6.03 -12.25
N ILE A 306 -1.31 -6.79 -12.68
CA ILE A 306 0.07 -6.61 -12.23
C ILE A 306 0.66 -5.31 -12.77
N GLY A 307 0.41 -4.95 -14.03
CA GLY A 307 0.82 -3.66 -14.59
C GLY A 307 0.25 -2.48 -13.79
N ALA A 308 -1.04 -2.53 -13.48
CA ALA A 308 -1.71 -1.53 -12.66
C ALA A 308 -1.20 -1.49 -11.21
N LEU A 309 -0.88 -2.66 -10.62
CA LEU A 309 -0.35 -2.78 -9.28
C LEU A 309 1.02 -2.10 -9.13
N LEU A 310 1.85 -2.18 -10.16
CA LEU A 310 3.24 -1.69 -10.13
C LEU A 310 3.41 -0.27 -10.70
N ALA A 311 2.39 0.29 -11.36
CA ALA A 311 2.48 1.54 -12.09
C ALA A 311 2.95 2.73 -11.22
N ASP A 312 2.48 2.81 -9.96
CA ASP A 312 2.72 3.95 -9.07
C ASP A 312 3.78 3.70 -7.97
N ILE A 313 4.49 2.55 -8.00
CA ILE A 313 5.58 2.27 -7.04
C ILE A 313 6.66 3.36 -7.07
N GLY A 314 6.82 4.05 -8.19
CA GLY A 314 7.74 5.17 -8.33
C GLY A 314 7.46 6.37 -7.42
N TYR A 315 6.26 6.47 -6.83
CA TYR A 315 5.96 7.48 -5.81
C TYR A 315 6.90 7.40 -4.59
N LEU A 316 7.47 6.23 -4.33
CA LEU A 316 8.47 6.05 -3.27
C LEU A 316 9.72 6.90 -3.45
N GLU A 317 10.04 7.28 -4.70
CA GLU A 317 11.21 8.10 -5.04
C GLU A 317 10.94 9.61 -4.93
N PHE A 318 9.69 10.03 -4.71
CA PHE A 318 9.38 11.44 -4.57
C PHE A 318 10.09 12.07 -3.38
N SER A 319 10.56 13.29 -3.57
CA SER A 319 10.95 14.14 -2.46
C SER A 319 9.80 14.31 -1.46
N PRO A 320 10.07 14.51 -0.17
CA PRO A 320 9.01 14.68 0.84
C PRO A 320 8.02 15.81 0.50
N SER A 321 8.50 16.87 -0.16
CA SER A 321 7.66 17.99 -0.57
C SER A 321 6.71 17.62 -1.71
N THR A 322 7.20 16.95 -2.74
CA THR A 322 6.39 16.44 -3.86
C THR A 322 5.36 15.43 -3.36
N ALA A 323 5.79 14.45 -2.57
CA ALA A 323 4.90 13.44 -2.00
C ALA A 323 3.76 14.05 -1.18
N ARG A 324 4.05 15.08 -0.37
CA ARG A 324 3.03 15.79 0.43
C ARG A 324 2.01 16.48 -0.45
N LYS A 325 2.45 17.22 -1.49
CA LYS A 325 1.56 17.93 -2.41
C LYS A 325 0.70 16.96 -3.21
N VAL A 326 1.28 15.87 -3.71
CA VAL A 326 0.55 14.82 -4.44
C VAL A 326 -0.52 14.20 -3.56
N ARG A 327 -0.20 13.77 -2.33
CA ARG A 327 -1.16 13.20 -1.38
C ARG A 327 -2.29 14.16 -0.99
N ASN A 328 -2.02 15.46 -0.97
CA ASN A 328 -3.02 16.49 -0.69
C ASN A 328 -3.81 16.93 -1.94
N ASN A 329 -3.64 16.25 -3.07
CA ASN A 329 -4.24 16.64 -4.35
C ASN A 329 -3.94 18.09 -4.76
N GLN A 330 -2.71 18.54 -4.46
CA GLN A 330 -2.23 19.90 -4.73
C GLN A 330 -1.33 19.95 -5.99
N MET A 331 -1.71 19.22 -7.04
CA MET A 331 -0.94 19.09 -8.28
C MET A 331 -0.64 20.43 -8.94
N SER A 332 -1.57 21.40 -8.85
CA SER A 332 -1.39 22.75 -9.37
C SER A 332 -0.36 23.59 -8.60
N GLN A 333 0.08 23.12 -7.43
CA GLN A 333 1.08 23.81 -6.60
C GLN A 333 2.49 23.22 -6.74
N LEU A 334 2.66 22.21 -7.60
CA LEU A 334 3.98 21.66 -7.92
C LEU A 334 4.80 22.73 -8.67
N ASN A 335 6.02 22.98 -8.20
CA ASN A 335 6.98 23.78 -8.95
C ASN A 335 7.55 22.99 -10.15
N ALA A 336 8.40 23.59 -10.96
CA ALA A 336 8.92 22.93 -12.18
C ALA A 336 9.73 21.65 -11.88
N GLU A 337 10.50 21.63 -10.81
CA GLU A 337 11.30 20.47 -10.40
C GLU A 337 10.40 19.34 -9.88
N GLU A 338 9.46 19.66 -9.01
CA GLU A 338 8.46 18.73 -8.48
C GLU A 338 7.55 18.17 -9.58
N GLN A 339 7.18 19.00 -10.57
CA GLN A 339 6.41 18.54 -11.72
C GLN A 339 7.23 17.58 -12.60
N MET A 340 8.51 17.84 -12.79
CA MET A 340 9.41 16.96 -13.52
C MET A 340 9.59 15.64 -12.76
N GLU A 341 9.73 15.67 -11.44
CA GLU A 341 9.79 14.49 -10.58
C GLU A 341 8.49 13.67 -10.70
N TYR A 342 7.34 14.33 -10.59
CA TYR A 342 6.05 13.68 -10.78
C TYR A 342 5.93 13.03 -12.17
N HIS A 343 6.34 13.69 -13.23
CA HIS A 343 6.27 13.14 -14.59
C HIS A 343 7.24 11.97 -14.82
N LYS A 344 8.26 11.79 -13.99
CA LYS A 344 9.22 10.69 -14.09
C LYS A 344 8.83 9.44 -13.30
N HIS A 345 7.76 9.49 -12.46
CA HIS A 345 7.48 8.33 -11.60
C HIS A 345 7.18 7.02 -12.34
N PRO A 346 6.62 6.98 -13.57
CA PRO A 346 6.52 5.71 -14.29
C PRO A 346 7.89 5.10 -14.62
N ILE A 347 8.89 5.93 -14.89
CA ILE A 347 10.27 5.48 -15.08
C ILE A 347 10.84 4.99 -13.75
N PHE A 348 10.59 5.69 -12.64
CA PHE A 348 11.00 5.23 -11.32
C PHE A 348 10.34 3.92 -10.93
N SER A 349 9.05 3.74 -11.26
CA SER A 349 8.32 2.49 -11.06
C SER A 349 9.01 1.32 -11.75
N LEU A 350 9.31 1.46 -13.03
CA LEU A 350 10.00 0.43 -13.79
C LEU A 350 11.41 0.17 -13.25
N ASN A 351 12.18 1.22 -12.94
CA ASN A 351 13.54 1.08 -12.41
C ASN A 351 13.54 0.36 -11.05
N ASN A 352 12.58 0.66 -10.17
CA ASN A 352 12.42 -0.03 -8.89
C ASN A 352 12.18 -1.53 -9.09
N CYS A 353 11.31 -1.90 -10.03
CA CYS A 353 11.06 -3.30 -10.37
C CYS A 353 12.30 -3.98 -10.98
N LEU A 354 12.98 -3.33 -11.92
CA LEU A 354 14.16 -3.89 -12.59
C LEU A 354 15.36 -4.02 -11.64
N SER A 355 15.56 -3.07 -10.74
CA SER A 355 16.64 -3.13 -9.73
C SER A 355 16.50 -4.36 -8.82
N ARG A 356 15.26 -4.81 -8.59
CA ARG A 356 14.93 -6.05 -7.87
C ARG A 356 14.81 -7.27 -8.79
N ARG A 357 15.07 -7.11 -10.08
CA ARG A 357 15.00 -8.18 -11.10
C ARG A 357 13.67 -8.92 -11.09
N LEU A 358 12.56 -8.18 -10.90
CA LEU A 358 11.23 -8.78 -10.98
C LEU A 358 11.00 -9.34 -12.40
N PRO A 359 10.41 -10.53 -12.55
CA PRO A 359 10.23 -11.18 -13.84
C PRO A 359 9.03 -10.59 -14.61
N LEU A 360 9.19 -9.34 -15.09
CA LEU A 360 8.16 -8.63 -15.82
C LEU A 360 8.13 -9.06 -17.30
N THR A 361 6.91 -9.24 -17.84
CA THR A 361 6.72 -9.35 -19.30
C THR A 361 6.87 -7.97 -19.96
N GLU A 362 7.07 -7.93 -21.28
CA GLU A 362 7.13 -6.65 -22.00
C GLU A 362 5.80 -5.89 -21.89
N ALA A 363 4.68 -6.58 -21.93
CA ALA A 363 3.36 -5.96 -21.74
C ALA A 363 3.24 -5.26 -20.37
N ILE A 364 3.72 -5.88 -19.28
CA ILE A 364 3.73 -5.26 -17.95
C ILE A 364 4.64 -4.02 -17.92
N LYS A 365 5.83 -4.09 -18.54
CA LYS A 365 6.74 -2.94 -18.62
C LYS A 365 6.13 -1.77 -19.37
N ASP A 366 5.46 -2.05 -20.49
CA ASP A 366 4.76 -1.04 -21.28
C ASP A 366 3.60 -0.41 -20.49
N MET A 367 2.80 -1.23 -19.79
CA MET A 367 1.74 -0.71 -18.92
C MET A 367 2.27 0.22 -17.83
N ILE A 368 3.38 -0.13 -17.18
CA ILE A 368 4.02 0.73 -16.17
C ILE A 368 4.47 2.05 -16.79
N LEU A 369 5.21 2.00 -17.90
CA LEU A 369 5.77 3.20 -18.52
C LEU A 369 4.72 4.11 -19.14
N MET A 370 3.63 3.54 -19.66
CA MET A 370 2.61 4.29 -20.40
C MET A 370 1.35 4.57 -19.57
N SER A 371 1.36 4.27 -18.26
CA SER A 371 0.20 4.44 -17.37
C SER A 371 -0.35 5.86 -17.30
N HIS A 372 0.44 6.87 -17.65
CA HIS A 372 0.03 8.29 -17.66
C HIS A 372 0.13 8.95 -19.03
N GLU A 373 0.34 8.17 -20.08
CA GLU A 373 0.36 8.67 -21.45
C GLU A 373 -1.04 8.98 -21.97
N ARG A 374 -1.13 9.86 -22.98
CA ARG A 374 -2.39 10.34 -23.56
C ARG A 374 -2.36 10.25 -25.08
N SER A 375 -3.51 10.00 -25.68
CA SER A 375 -3.65 9.93 -27.14
C SER A 375 -3.36 11.28 -27.82
N ASP A 376 -3.55 12.41 -27.10
CA ASP A 376 -3.23 13.77 -27.58
C ASP A 376 -1.76 14.18 -27.34
N GLN A 377 -0.90 13.25 -26.92
CA GLN A 377 0.52 13.46 -26.62
C GLN A 377 0.80 14.48 -25.50
N LYS A 378 -0.21 14.80 -24.65
CA LYS A 378 -0.05 15.67 -23.47
C LYS A 378 0.20 14.89 -22.19
N GLY A 379 0.35 13.56 -22.29
CA GLY A 379 0.73 12.71 -21.19
C GLY A 379 2.21 12.78 -20.83
N PHE A 380 2.68 11.85 -20.05
CA PHE A 380 4.07 11.69 -19.64
C PHE A 380 4.37 10.21 -19.37
N PRO A 381 5.62 9.78 -19.36
CA PRO A 381 6.86 10.57 -19.51
C PRO A 381 7.33 10.77 -20.97
N HIS A 382 6.87 9.96 -21.94
CA HIS A 382 7.47 9.85 -23.28
C HIS A 382 6.67 10.55 -24.39
N ARG A 383 5.38 10.80 -24.19
CA ARG A 383 4.46 11.42 -25.16
C ARG A 383 4.43 10.70 -26.51
N PRO A 384 4.22 9.39 -26.55
CA PRO A 384 4.19 8.63 -27.79
C PRO A 384 3.01 9.04 -28.65
N ARG A 385 3.07 8.68 -29.93
CA ARG A 385 1.91 8.81 -30.83
C ARG A 385 0.80 7.85 -30.36
N SER A 386 -0.44 8.23 -30.62
CA SER A 386 -1.63 7.46 -30.21
C SER A 386 -1.63 6.00 -30.70
N ASP A 387 -1.06 5.76 -31.89
CA ASP A 387 -0.91 4.41 -32.47
C ASP A 387 0.10 3.50 -31.74
N LYS A 388 0.86 4.04 -30.80
CA LYS A 388 1.81 3.32 -29.93
C LYS A 388 1.26 3.01 -28.54
N LEU A 389 0.10 3.57 -28.19
CA LEU A 389 -0.53 3.28 -26.91
C LEU A 389 -1.36 2.00 -27.02
N THR A 390 -1.06 1.04 -26.15
CA THR A 390 -1.82 -0.20 -26.05
C THR A 390 -3.15 0.04 -25.32
N GLU A 391 -4.16 -0.79 -25.59
CA GLU A 391 -5.44 -0.72 -24.86
C GLU A 391 -5.23 -1.01 -23.37
N GLU A 392 -4.27 -1.89 -23.03
CA GLU A 392 -3.91 -2.24 -21.65
C GLU A 392 -3.35 -1.03 -20.90
N SER A 393 -2.44 -0.27 -21.50
CA SER A 393 -1.87 0.94 -20.88
C SER A 393 -2.95 2.02 -20.69
N MET A 394 -3.83 2.21 -21.66
CA MET A 394 -4.97 3.11 -21.54
C MET A 394 -5.92 2.65 -20.43
N LEU A 395 -6.09 1.34 -20.25
CA LEU A 395 -6.95 0.77 -19.22
C LEU A 395 -6.37 1.03 -17.82
N VAL A 396 -5.07 0.82 -17.62
CA VAL A 396 -4.38 1.13 -16.35
C VAL A 396 -4.58 2.61 -16.00
N ARG A 397 -4.35 3.52 -16.94
CA ARG A 397 -4.60 4.94 -16.74
C ARG A 397 -6.05 5.25 -16.36
N LEU A 398 -7.02 4.62 -17.03
CA LEU A 398 -8.43 4.82 -16.74
C LEU A 398 -8.78 4.36 -15.31
N CYS A 399 -8.23 3.22 -14.89
CA CYS A 399 -8.44 2.70 -13.54
C CYS A 399 -7.82 3.60 -12.47
N TRP A 400 -6.68 4.20 -12.75
CA TRP A 400 -6.09 5.25 -11.91
C TRP A 400 -7.03 6.48 -11.80
N GLU A 401 -7.59 6.95 -12.91
CA GLU A 401 -8.55 8.06 -12.92
C GLU A 401 -9.85 7.70 -12.19
N LEU A 402 -10.36 6.49 -12.36
CA LEU A 402 -11.51 5.98 -11.65
C LEU A 402 -11.26 5.97 -10.13
N ASP A 403 -10.14 5.40 -9.71
CA ASP A 403 -9.79 5.31 -8.30
C ASP A 403 -9.67 6.70 -7.67
N ASN A 404 -9.02 7.64 -8.34
CA ASN A 404 -8.91 9.03 -7.87
C ASN A 404 -10.25 9.71 -7.63
N ARG A 405 -11.28 9.38 -8.43
CA ARG A 405 -12.64 9.92 -8.25
C ARG A 405 -13.39 9.25 -7.10
N THR A 406 -12.97 8.09 -6.63
CA THR A 406 -13.55 7.38 -5.47
C THR A 406 -12.97 7.82 -4.15
N GLN A 407 -11.90 8.62 -4.16
CA GLN A 407 -11.20 9.03 -2.95
C GLN A 407 -11.92 10.17 -2.25
N VAL A 408 -11.87 10.13 -0.93
CA VAL A 408 -12.49 11.12 -0.05
C VAL A 408 -11.45 11.75 0.85
N ARG A 409 -11.61 13.03 1.12
CA ARG A 409 -10.88 13.71 2.18
C ARG A 409 -11.51 13.39 3.53
N MET A 410 -10.71 13.53 4.58
CA MET A 410 -11.20 13.34 5.95
C MET A 410 -12.42 14.23 6.21
N GLY A 411 -13.56 13.61 6.59
CA GLY A 411 -14.82 14.26 6.84
C GLY A 411 -15.79 14.35 5.66
N GLU A 412 -15.38 13.96 4.44
CA GLU A 412 -16.27 13.92 3.28
C GLU A 412 -16.95 12.55 3.17
N LYS A 413 -18.17 12.53 2.63
CA LYS A 413 -18.87 11.28 2.31
C LYS A 413 -18.22 10.64 1.07
N ARG A 414 -17.90 9.35 1.14
CA ARG A 414 -17.39 8.60 -0.01
C ARG A 414 -18.41 8.66 -1.16
N PRO A 415 -18.00 9.01 -2.39
CA PRO A 415 -18.87 8.96 -3.54
C PRO A 415 -19.40 7.55 -3.79
N ASP A 416 -20.61 7.45 -4.29
CA ASP A 416 -21.14 6.16 -4.75
C ASP A 416 -20.38 5.71 -5.99
N ILE A 417 -19.92 4.46 -6.01
CA ILE A 417 -19.13 3.94 -7.13
C ILE A 417 -19.91 3.92 -8.45
N ASP A 418 -21.22 3.73 -8.41
CA ASP A 418 -22.05 3.72 -9.61
C ASP A 418 -22.20 5.15 -10.17
N GLU A 419 -22.28 6.18 -9.31
CA GLU A 419 -22.23 7.57 -9.73
C GLU A 419 -20.87 7.94 -10.35
N VAL A 420 -19.77 7.46 -9.77
CA VAL A 420 -18.41 7.67 -10.30
C VAL A 420 -18.26 6.99 -11.67
N LYS A 421 -18.70 5.74 -11.83
CA LYS A 421 -18.67 5.01 -13.10
C LYS A 421 -19.44 5.76 -14.17
N LYS A 422 -20.68 6.18 -13.90
CA LYS A 422 -21.53 6.93 -14.82
C LYS A 422 -20.93 8.26 -15.21
N SER A 423 -20.37 9.01 -14.24
CA SER A 423 -19.68 10.27 -14.49
C SER A 423 -18.45 10.08 -15.40
N LEU A 424 -17.65 9.03 -15.13
CA LEU A 424 -16.48 8.71 -15.95
C LEU A 424 -16.87 8.25 -17.35
N GLY A 425 -17.90 7.39 -17.48
CA GLY A 425 -18.43 6.96 -18.78
C GLY A 425 -18.94 8.12 -19.62
N SER A 426 -19.61 9.10 -19.01
CA SER A 426 -20.05 10.32 -19.67
C SER A 426 -18.86 11.19 -20.10
N ALA A 427 -17.85 11.33 -19.25
CA ALA A 427 -16.63 12.05 -19.58
C ALA A 427 -15.87 11.40 -20.74
N LEU A 428 -15.77 10.08 -20.79
CA LEU A 428 -15.15 9.35 -21.91
C LEU A 428 -15.89 9.56 -23.22
N SER A 429 -17.22 9.62 -23.20
CA SER A 429 -18.04 9.86 -24.39
C SER A 429 -17.85 11.27 -24.97
N ALA A 430 -17.47 12.24 -24.12
CA ALA A 430 -17.20 13.63 -24.49
C ALA A 430 -15.69 13.91 -24.67
N ASP A 431 -14.83 12.91 -24.45
CA ASP A 431 -13.37 13.09 -24.40
C ASP A 431 -12.78 13.34 -25.79
N SER A 432 -11.96 14.37 -25.85
CA SER A 432 -11.29 14.82 -27.07
C SER A 432 -9.77 14.65 -27.01
N GLY A 433 -9.25 13.56 -26.45
CA GLY A 433 -7.80 13.33 -26.54
C GLY A 433 -7.11 12.61 -25.41
N ASN A 434 -7.77 12.33 -24.29
CA ASN A 434 -7.18 11.53 -23.24
C ASN A 434 -6.92 10.09 -23.69
N PHE A 435 -7.92 9.51 -24.36
CA PHE A 435 -7.92 8.14 -24.85
C PHE A 435 -8.17 8.09 -26.35
N SER A 436 -7.83 6.98 -27.01
CA SER A 436 -8.25 6.79 -28.39
C SER A 436 -9.78 6.66 -28.48
N VAL A 437 -10.37 7.16 -29.57
CA VAL A 437 -11.84 7.16 -29.75
C VAL A 437 -12.41 5.75 -29.63
N GLY A 438 -11.74 4.76 -30.24
CA GLY A 438 -12.17 3.36 -30.18
C GLY A 438 -12.23 2.82 -28.75
N PHE A 439 -11.16 3.04 -27.98
CA PHE A 439 -11.09 2.65 -26.57
C PHE A 439 -12.15 3.37 -25.74
N ALA A 440 -12.26 4.69 -25.86
CA ALA A 440 -13.22 5.48 -25.11
C ALA A 440 -14.67 5.03 -25.35
N CYS A 441 -15.05 4.78 -26.62
CA CYS A 441 -16.38 4.29 -26.96
C CYS A 441 -16.65 2.86 -26.42
N LYS A 442 -15.64 1.99 -26.44
CA LYS A 442 -15.73 0.62 -25.93
C LYS A 442 -16.02 0.62 -24.42
N ILE A 443 -15.24 1.36 -23.67
CA ILE A 443 -15.34 1.42 -22.19
C ILE A 443 -16.58 2.20 -21.74
N ALA A 444 -16.91 3.33 -22.37
CA ALA A 444 -18.06 4.14 -21.99
C ALA A 444 -19.38 3.36 -22.00
N LYS A 445 -19.54 2.42 -22.93
CA LYS A 445 -20.71 1.53 -22.95
C LYS A 445 -20.86 0.74 -21.64
N ILE A 446 -19.77 0.18 -21.12
CA ILE A 446 -19.80 -0.63 -19.90
C ILE A 446 -20.00 0.24 -18.65
N LEU A 447 -19.30 1.37 -18.55
CA LEU A 447 -19.44 2.25 -17.41
C LEU A 447 -20.81 2.92 -17.31
N ASN A 448 -21.51 3.12 -18.45
CA ASN A 448 -22.83 3.72 -18.47
C ASN A 448 -23.98 2.69 -18.32
N THR A 449 -23.69 1.40 -18.51
CA THR A 449 -24.67 0.35 -18.25
C THR A 449 -24.72 0.11 -16.74
N SER A 450 -25.86 0.42 -16.12
CA SER A 450 -26.20 -0.03 -14.76
C SER A 450 -26.56 -1.52 -14.83
N ASP A 451 -25.55 -2.37 -14.99
CA ASP A 451 -25.84 -3.78 -15.22
C ASP A 451 -25.86 -4.62 -13.96
N ARG A 452 -27.06 -5.12 -13.72
CA ARG A 452 -27.31 -6.48 -13.23
C ARG A 452 -27.15 -7.47 -14.42
N GLY A 453 -26.01 -7.53 -15.03
CA GLY A 453 -25.73 -8.40 -16.18
C GLY A 453 -24.88 -9.58 -15.73
N THR A 454 -25.54 -10.69 -15.45
CA THR A 454 -24.95 -12.02 -15.54
C THR A 454 -24.11 -12.12 -16.82
N VAL A 455 -22.81 -12.28 -16.65
CA VAL A 455 -21.93 -12.74 -17.71
C VAL A 455 -22.43 -14.13 -18.07
N SER A 456 -23.16 -14.24 -19.20
CA SER A 456 -23.43 -15.55 -19.79
C SER A 456 -22.11 -16.18 -20.20
N ALA A 457 -21.85 -17.35 -19.65
CA ALA A 457 -20.70 -18.20 -19.89
C ALA A 457 -20.51 -18.53 -21.38
#